data_b90b392fe4f1293f8c8265a362fc14a0
#
_entry.id   b90b392fe4f1293f8c8265a362fc14a0
#
_cell.length_a   1.000
_cell.length_b   1.000
_cell.length_c   1.000
_cell.angle_alpha   90.00
_cell.angle_beta   90.00
_cell.angle_gamma   90.00
#
_symmetry.space_group_name_H-M   'P 1'
#
loop_
_entity.id
_entity.type
_entity.pdbx_description
1 polymer ?
#
loop_
_entity_poly.entity_id
_entity_poly.type
_entity_poly.pdbx_seq_one_letter_code
_entity_poly.pdbx_strand_id
1 'polypeptide(L)'
;MTTRTVSDIGEHALISRITARFAMPPWVLVGPGDDAAVIQPERGALDVLTTDALVEGVHFDRRFVPPDAIGHRALAVNLSDLAAMGAAPRAALLSFVLPDDLEVDVVDGIVDGLIALALRHRVALVGGNITRSPRLGSEQVPGPLMIDVTAIGSVKTRRVLTRSGARAGDEVFVTGTIGGAATGLRSLQRLAGGPEGPPLRPNVEADLQVGLNEQRYLRPEPRVRAGVLLGRNRAATACIDLSDGLADGLRQLGAASGVGITVDEALIPMVDGVPEFHSDDYELLFTVRPSSRGRLRAVKRQAGDLPITRIGIVTRDTRVILRTGAGDRDLPAGYDHFR
;
A
#
# COMPACT_ATOMS: atom_id res chain seq x y z
N MET A 1 -4.54 -36.17 5.51
CA MET A 1 -5.80 -35.59 5.02
C MET A 1 -5.48 -34.95 3.66
N THR A 2 -6.21 -35.28 2.61
CA THR A 2 -6.02 -34.65 1.29
C THR A 2 -6.46 -33.20 1.40
N THR A 3 -5.56 -32.26 1.13
CA THR A 3 -5.86 -30.82 1.13
C THR A 3 -6.84 -30.53 -0.01
N ARG A 4 -7.95 -29.86 0.28
CA ARG A 4 -8.95 -29.52 -0.74
C ARG A 4 -8.50 -28.29 -1.51
N THR A 5 -8.64 -28.33 -2.82
CA THR A 5 -8.38 -27.22 -3.73
C THR A 5 -9.64 -26.39 -3.99
N VAL A 6 -9.47 -25.22 -4.61
CA VAL A 6 -10.61 -24.38 -5.03
C VAL A 6 -11.48 -25.10 -6.05
N SER A 7 -10.90 -25.95 -6.91
CA SER A 7 -11.66 -26.79 -7.85
C SER A 7 -12.54 -27.82 -7.14
N ASP A 8 -12.09 -28.37 -6.00
CA ASP A 8 -12.84 -29.40 -5.28
C ASP A 8 -14.11 -28.86 -4.63
N ILE A 9 -14.13 -27.58 -4.23
CA ILE A 9 -15.30 -26.96 -3.58
C ILE A 9 -16.17 -26.14 -4.52
N GLY A 10 -15.62 -25.65 -5.63
CA GLY A 10 -16.31 -24.86 -6.63
C GLY A 10 -16.59 -23.40 -6.22
N GLU A 11 -16.94 -22.59 -7.21
CA GLU A 11 -17.07 -21.13 -7.09
C GLU A 11 -18.11 -20.69 -6.05
N HIS A 12 -19.33 -21.23 -6.11
CA HIS A 12 -20.42 -20.81 -5.20
C HIS A 12 -20.11 -21.12 -3.72
N ALA A 13 -19.51 -22.28 -3.46
CA ALA A 13 -19.14 -22.63 -2.09
C ALA A 13 -18.00 -21.73 -1.58
N LEU A 14 -17.04 -21.40 -2.45
CA LEU A 14 -15.96 -20.49 -2.12
C LEU A 14 -16.47 -19.06 -1.84
N ILE A 15 -17.35 -18.53 -2.70
CA ILE A 15 -18.00 -17.22 -2.48
C ILE A 15 -18.72 -17.20 -1.15
N SER A 16 -19.57 -18.22 -0.87
CA SER A 16 -20.31 -18.30 0.40
C SER A 16 -19.38 -18.34 1.62
N ARG A 17 -18.28 -19.09 1.51
CA ARG A 17 -17.26 -19.19 2.57
C ARG A 17 -16.59 -17.86 2.87
N ILE A 18 -16.25 -17.08 1.84
CA ILE A 18 -15.60 -15.79 1.97
C ILE A 18 -16.60 -14.76 2.52
N THR A 19 -17.76 -14.62 1.91
CA THR A 19 -18.73 -13.57 2.25
C THR A 19 -19.38 -13.75 3.61
N ALA A 20 -19.53 -14.99 4.10
CA ALA A 20 -20.00 -15.28 5.47
C ALA A 20 -19.14 -14.64 6.57
N ARG A 21 -17.90 -14.22 6.22
CA ARG A 21 -16.94 -13.60 7.16
C ARG A 21 -17.01 -12.08 7.16
N PHE A 22 -17.78 -11.48 6.24
CA PHE A 22 -17.86 -10.02 6.09
C PHE A 22 -18.83 -9.40 7.10
N ALA A 23 -18.38 -8.34 7.78
CA ALA A 23 -19.24 -7.55 8.65
C ALA A 23 -19.91 -6.45 7.83
N MET A 24 -21.26 -6.36 7.90
CA MET A 24 -22.06 -5.36 7.19
C MET A 24 -22.50 -4.25 8.14
N PRO A 25 -21.88 -3.07 8.10
CA PRO A 25 -22.35 -1.92 8.87
C PRO A 25 -23.67 -1.37 8.29
N PRO A 26 -24.49 -0.62 9.09
CA PRO A 26 -25.83 -0.18 8.69
C PRO A 26 -25.88 0.73 7.43
N TRP A 27 -24.76 1.34 7.04
CA TRP A 27 -24.67 2.16 5.84
C TRP A 27 -24.40 1.35 4.55
N VAL A 28 -24.16 0.05 4.66
CA VAL A 28 -24.21 -0.89 3.52
C VAL A 28 -25.65 -1.36 3.40
N LEU A 29 -26.35 -0.86 2.39
CA LEU A 29 -27.77 -1.14 2.18
C LEU A 29 -27.99 -2.46 1.44
N VAL A 30 -27.08 -2.79 0.50
CA VAL A 30 -27.02 -4.06 -0.22
C VAL A 30 -25.55 -4.49 -0.19
N GLY A 31 -25.30 -5.68 0.34
CA GLY A 31 -23.95 -6.28 0.43
C GLY A 31 -23.80 -7.46 -0.56
N PRO A 32 -22.84 -8.38 -0.30
CA PRO A 32 -22.62 -9.56 -1.14
C PRO A 32 -23.86 -10.43 -1.25
N GLY A 33 -24.13 -10.94 -2.46
CA GLY A 33 -25.28 -11.79 -2.75
C GLY A 33 -26.26 -11.20 -3.76
N ASP A 34 -26.09 -9.94 -4.13
CA ASP A 34 -26.78 -9.27 -5.23
C ASP A 34 -25.75 -8.86 -6.30
N ASP A 35 -26.19 -8.39 -7.46
CA ASP A 35 -25.35 -8.02 -8.61
C ASP A 35 -24.35 -6.89 -8.29
N ALA A 36 -24.68 -6.03 -7.34
CA ALA A 36 -23.82 -4.92 -6.90
C ALA A 36 -24.08 -4.52 -5.45
N ALA A 37 -23.06 -3.98 -4.81
CA ALA A 37 -23.20 -3.37 -3.49
C ALA A 37 -23.86 -1.99 -3.57
N VAL A 38 -24.74 -1.67 -2.60
CA VAL A 38 -25.32 -0.33 -2.45
C VAL A 38 -24.89 0.22 -1.09
N ILE A 39 -24.14 1.31 -1.11
CA ILE A 39 -23.63 1.96 0.10
C ILE A 39 -24.16 3.39 0.22
N GLN A 40 -24.52 3.79 1.44
CA GLN A 40 -24.94 5.16 1.70
C GLN A 40 -23.71 6.09 1.72
N PRO A 41 -23.67 7.18 0.92
CA PRO A 41 -22.56 8.13 0.92
C PRO A 41 -22.46 8.88 2.26
N GLU A 42 -21.26 9.31 2.63
CA GLU A 42 -21.07 10.16 3.81
C GLU A 42 -21.55 11.59 3.53
N ARG A 43 -22.46 12.12 4.36
CA ARG A 43 -23.02 13.46 4.19
C ARG A 43 -21.94 14.55 4.10
N GLY A 44 -21.97 15.35 3.03
CA GLY A 44 -21.07 16.48 2.81
C GLY A 44 -19.60 16.09 2.66
N ALA A 45 -19.34 14.86 2.22
CA ALA A 45 -18.04 14.38 1.80
C ALA A 45 -18.04 14.06 0.30
N LEU A 46 -16.87 13.93 -0.25
CA LEU A 46 -16.59 13.38 -1.57
C LEU A 46 -16.14 11.94 -1.41
N ASP A 47 -16.50 11.09 -2.35
CA ASP A 47 -15.94 9.75 -2.44
C ASP A 47 -14.58 9.81 -3.14
N VAL A 48 -13.64 9.01 -2.64
CA VAL A 48 -12.30 8.80 -3.20
C VAL A 48 -12.19 7.32 -3.53
N LEU A 49 -11.85 7.01 -4.77
CA LEU A 49 -11.76 5.64 -5.27
C LEU A 49 -10.35 5.38 -5.77
N THR A 50 -9.85 4.18 -5.48
CA THR A 50 -8.59 3.67 -6.01
C THR A 50 -8.72 2.16 -6.26
N THR A 51 -7.84 1.61 -7.10
CA THR A 51 -7.75 0.18 -7.35
C THR A 51 -6.31 -0.21 -7.64
N ASP A 52 -5.87 -1.31 -7.03
CA ASP A 52 -4.55 -1.90 -7.21
C ASP A 52 -4.65 -3.41 -7.33
N ALA A 53 -3.89 -3.97 -8.27
CA ALA A 53 -3.75 -5.39 -8.48
C ALA A 53 -2.40 -5.92 -7.97
N LEU A 54 -2.43 -6.98 -7.19
CA LEU A 54 -1.25 -7.77 -6.84
C LEU A 54 -1.19 -9.03 -7.70
N VAL A 55 -0.05 -9.25 -8.35
CA VAL A 55 0.21 -10.39 -9.24
C VAL A 55 1.35 -11.21 -8.66
N GLU A 56 1.12 -12.52 -8.50
CA GLU A 56 2.17 -13.46 -8.10
C GLU A 56 3.32 -13.47 -9.10
N GLY A 57 4.55 -13.48 -8.61
CA GLY A 57 5.76 -13.36 -9.40
C GLY A 57 6.17 -11.93 -9.75
N VAL A 58 5.29 -10.94 -9.50
CA VAL A 58 5.58 -9.50 -9.68
C VAL A 58 5.60 -8.78 -8.34
N HIS A 59 4.49 -8.82 -7.59
CA HIS A 59 4.32 -8.06 -6.36
C HIS A 59 4.54 -8.91 -5.10
N PHE A 60 4.41 -10.22 -5.21
CA PHE A 60 4.65 -11.19 -4.13
C PHE A 60 5.02 -12.55 -4.69
N ASP A 61 5.59 -13.40 -3.83
CA ASP A 61 5.93 -14.78 -4.16
C ASP A 61 5.52 -15.67 -2.98
N ARG A 62 4.58 -16.61 -3.22
CA ARG A 62 4.07 -17.54 -2.21
C ARG A 62 5.12 -18.46 -1.61
N ARG A 63 6.32 -18.53 -2.19
CA ARG A 63 7.44 -19.28 -1.63
C ARG A 63 7.95 -18.69 -0.32
N PHE A 64 7.78 -17.36 -0.10
CA PHE A 64 8.26 -16.67 1.09
C PHE A 64 7.29 -15.61 1.65
N VAL A 65 6.15 -15.41 1.02
CA VAL A 65 5.10 -14.52 1.54
C VAL A 65 3.92 -15.38 2.02
N PRO A 66 3.63 -15.41 3.32
CA PRO A 66 2.52 -16.18 3.86
C PRO A 66 1.17 -15.63 3.40
N PRO A 67 0.12 -16.47 3.31
CA PRO A 67 -1.18 -16.09 2.75
C PRO A 67 -1.81 -14.86 3.42
N ASP A 68 -1.75 -14.76 4.73
CA ASP A 68 -2.31 -13.62 5.48
C ASP A 68 -1.56 -12.32 5.23
N ALA A 69 -0.25 -12.36 4.97
CA ALA A 69 0.53 -11.21 4.55
C ALA A 69 0.15 -10.75 3.13
N ILE A 70 -0.14 -11.69 2.22
CA ILE A 70 -0.65 -11.37 0.87
C ILE A 70 -1.97 -10.61 0.99
N GLY A 71 -2.92 -11.11 1.78
CA GLY A 71 -4.21 -10.47 2.00
C GLY A 71 -4.10 -9.09 2.66
N HIS A 72 -3.24 -8.97 3.67
CA HIS A 72 -2.92 -7.69 4.29
C HIS A 72 -2.42 -6.67 3.26
N ARG A 73 -1.40 -7.06 2.47
CA ARG A 73 -0.79 -6.20 1.46
C ARG A 73 -1.78 -5.77 0.39
N ALA A 74 -2.64 -6.67 -0.09
CA ALA A 74 -3.65 -6.37 -1.11
C ALA A 74 -4.60 -5.23 -0.70
N LEU A 75 -4.97 -5.15 0.57
CA LEU A 75 -5.75 -4.03 1.06
C LEU A 75 -4.88 -2.81 1.42
N ALA A 76 -3.69 -3.02 1.99
CA ALA A 76 -2.82 -1.96 2.50
C ALA A 76 -2.38 -0.98 1.40
N VAL A 77 -2.05 -1.47 0.20
CA VAL A 77 -1.65 -0.63 -0.93
C VAL A 77 -2.74 0.38 -1.29
N ASN A 78 -3.97 -0.08 -1.40
CA ASN A 78 -5.15 0.77 -1.65
C ASN A 78 -5.43 1.77 -0.50
N LEU A 79 -5.24 1.33 0.74
CA LEU A 79 -5.41 2.23 1.89
C LEU A 79 -4.32 3.30 1.94
N SER A 80 -3.15 3.03 1.36
CA SER A 80 -2.06 4.01 1.19
C SER A 80 -2.46 5.13 0.25
N ASP A 81 -3.07 4.81 -0.89
CA ASP A 81 -3.62 5.82 -1.81
C ASP A 81 -4.68 6.70 -1.14
N LEU A 82 -5.61 6.07 -0.42
CA LEU A 82 -6.62 6.83 0.33
C LEU A 82 -5.96 7.74 1.37
N ALA A 83 -4.90 7.29 2.02
CA ALA A 83 -4.12 8.10 2.96
C ALA A 83 -3.45 9.28 2.26
N ALA A 84 -2.83 9.07 1.09
CA ALA A 84 -2.21 10.12 0.28
C ALA A 84 -3.22 11.21 -0.13
N MET A 85 -4.48 10.82 -0.34
CA MET A 85 -5.59 11.73 -0.66
C MET A 85 -6.25 12.36 0.59
N GLY A 86 -5.80 12.01 1.80
CA GLY A 86 -6.40 12.50 3.06
C GLY A 86 -7.79 11.92 3.33
N ALA A 87 -8.15 10.83 2.67
CA ALA A 87 -9.45 10.17 2.77
C ALA A 87 -9.50 9.15 3.90
N ALA A 88 -10.65 9.05 4.56
CA ALA A 88 -10.93 7.99 5.50
C ALA A 88 -11.49 6.77 4.73
N PRO A 89 -10.90 5.59 4.84
CA PRO A 89 -11.41 4.37 4.21
C PRO A 89 -12.82 4.04 4.69
N ARG A 90 -13.64 3.42 3.81
CA ARG A 90 -15.02 3.03 4.11
C ARG A 90 -15.36 1.63 3.62
N ALA A 91 -15.17 1.36 2.33
CA ALA A 91 -15.55 0.10 1.71
C ALA A 91 -14.45 -0.42 0.79
N ALA A 92 -14.47 -1.71 0.51
CA ALA A 92 -13.66 -2.30 -0.54
C ALA A 92 -14.40 -3.44 -1.27
N LEU A 93 -14.05 -3.62 -2.54
CA LEU A 93 -14.41 -4.74 -3.38
C LEU A 93 -13.17 -5.60 -3.60
N LEU A 94 -13.32 -6.92 -3.62
CA LEU A 94 -12.24 -7.88 -3.74
C LEU A 94 -12.43 -8.76 -4.97
N SER A 95 -11.52 -8.69 -5.93
CA SER A 95 -11.52 -9.55 -7.11
C SER A 95 -10.35 -10.52 -7.06
N PHE A 96 -10.65 -11.82 -7.18
CA PHE A 96 -9.67 -12.90 -7.22
C PHE A 96 -9.59 -13.53 -8.61
N VAL A 97 -8.35 -13.76 -9.09
CA VAL A 97 -8.04 -14.67 -10.19
C VAL A 97 -7.22 -15.82 -9.58
N LEU A 98 -7.83 -17.00 -9.43
CA LEU A 98 -7.29 -18.12 -8.66
C LEU A 98 -6.82 -19.26 -9.56
N PRO A 99 -5.59 -19.80 -9.37
CA PRO A 99 -5.22 -21.11 -9.89
C PRO A 99 -6.21 -22.18 -9.43
N ASP A 100 -6.59 -23.10 -10.31
CA ASP A 100 -7.60 -24.11 -10.01
C ASP A 100 -7.14 -25.18 -9.01
N ASP A 101 -5.84 -25.35 -8.85
CA ASP A 101 -5.19 -26.24 -7.88
C ASP A 101 -4.81 -25.54 -6.56
N LEU A 102 -5.13 -24.26 -6.39
CA LEU A 102 -4.85 -23.54 -5.16
C LEU A 102 -5.60 -24.14 -3.98
N GLU A 103 -4.87 -24.37 -2.88
CA GLU A 103 -5.46 -24.90 -1.65
C GLU A 103 -6.45 -23.88 -1.04
N VAL A 104 -7.59 -24.39 -0.57
CA VAL A 104 -8.63 -23.57 0.09
C VAL A 104 -8.08 -22.84 1.31
N ASP A 105 -7.20 -23.47 2.05
CA ASP A 105 -6.57 -22.89 3.25
C ASP A 105 -5.68 -21.69 2.92
N VAL A 106 -5.07 -21.66 1.73
CA VAL A 106 -4.34 -20.48 1.23
C VAL A 106 -5.30 -19.31 0.98
N VAL A 107 -6.44 -19.57 0.34
CA VAL A 107 -7.47 -18.53 0.13
C VAL A 107 -8.01 -18.02 1.46
N ASP A 108 -8.27 -18.92 2.41
CA ASP A 108 -8.73 -18.53 3.75
C ASP A 108 -7.70 -17.63 4.46
N GLY A 109 -6.43 -17.99 4.42
CA GLY A 109 -5.37 -17.17 5.01
C GLY A 109 -5.27 -15.78 4.37
N ILE A 110 -5.37 -15.68 3.05
CA ILE A 110 -5.41 -14.40 2.34
C ILE A 110 -6.60 -13.55 2.82
N VAL A 111 -7.78 -14.15 2.89
CA VAL A 111 -8.99 -13.46 3.35
C VAL A 111 -8.88 -13.07 4.83
N ASP A 112 -8.26 -13.89 5.68
CA ASP A 112 -8.00 -13.56 7.10
C ASP A 112 -7.13 -12.31 7.24
N GLY A 113 -6.01 -12.24 6.50
CA GLY A 113 -5.13 -11.08 6.52
C GLY A 113 -5.80 -9.79 6.05
N LEU A 114 -6.60 -9.90 4.99
CA LEU A 114 -7.36 -8.77 4.45
C LEU A 114 -8.44 -8.30 5.45
N ILE A 115 -9.21 -9.22 6.05
CA ILE A 115 -10.23 -8.90 7.06
C ILE A 115 -9.60 -8.27 8.30
N ALA A 116 -8.47 -8.78 8.78
CA ALA A 116 -7.80 -8.23 9.95
C ALA A 116 -7.42 -6.76 9.74
N LEU A 117 -6.89 -6.40 8.57
CA LEU A 117 -6.59 -5.01 8.22
C LEU A 117 -7.87 -4.18 8.03
N ALA A 118 -8.88 -4.74 7.35
CA ALA A 118 -10.17 -4.08 7.13
C ALA A 118 -10.84 -3.69 8.44
N LEU A 119 -10.86 -4.57 9.43
CA LEU A 119 -11.40 -4.30 10.77
C LEU A 119 -10.63 -3.18 11.48
N ARG A 120 -9.31 -3.19 11.40
CA ARG A 120 -8.44 -2.18 12.01
C ARG A 120 -8.71 -0.78 11.45
N HIS A 121 -9.00 -0.68 10.14
CA HIS A 121 -9.30 0.57 9.45
C HIS A 121 -10.81 0.83 9.25
N ARG A 122 -11.69 -0.05 9.77
CA ARG A 122 -13.15 0.05 9.66
C ARG A 122 -13.64 0.06 8.21
N VAL A 123 -13.01 -0.75 7.37
CA VAL A 123 -13.39 -0.96 5.98
C VAL A 123 -14.41 -2.09 5.91
N ALA A 124 -15.54 -1.88 5.24
CA ALA A 124 -16.49 -2.93 4.92
C ALA A 124 -16.10 -3.60 3.59
N LEU A 125 -15.97 -4.92 3.57
CA LEU A 125 -15.84 -5.67 2.33
C LEU A 125 -17.26 -5.92 1.80
N VAL A 126 -17.62 -5.24 0.70
CA VAL A 126 -19.02 -5.12 0.28
C VAL A 126 -19.36 -5.97 -0.94
N GLY A 127 -18.38 -6.65 -1.52
CA GLY A 127 -18.57 -7.50 -2.70
C GLY A 127 -17.26 -7.84 -3.37
N GLY A 128 -17.35 -8.37 -4.57
CA GLY A 128 -16.17 -8.72 -5.37
C GLY A 128 -16.47 -9.69 -6.50
N ASN A 129 -15.43 -10.35 -6.97
CA ASN A 129 -15.50 -11.33 -8.04
C ASN A 129 -14.51 -12.47 -7.78
N ILE A 130 -14.81 -13.66 -8.26
CA ILE A 130 -13.88 -14.80 -8.31
C ILE A 130 -13.87 -15.33 -9.73
N THR A 131 -12.68 -15.55 -10.28
CA THR A 131 -12.52 -16.22 -11.56
C THR A 131 -11.31 -17.14 -11.54
N ARG A 132 -11.27 -18.09 -12.46
CA ARG A 132 -10.15 -19.02 -12.59
C ARG A 132 -9.00 -18.38 -13.37
N SER A 133 -7.77 -18.53 -12.87
CA SER A 133 -6.56 -18.23 -13.63
C SER A 133 -6.42 -19.18 -14.82
N PRO A 134 -6.04 -18.71 -16.03
CA PRO A 134 -5.81 -19.58 -17.17
C PRO A 134 -4.63 -20.51 -16.91
N ARG A 135 -4.66 -21.71 -17.53
CA ARG A 135 -3.47 -22.56 -17.61
C ARG A 135 -2.59 -22.09 -18.77
N LEU A 136 -1.28 -22.08 -18.56
CA LEU A 136 -0.30 -21.49 -19.44
C LEU A 136 0.54 -22.57 -20.14
N GLY A 137 0.90 -22.27 -21.40
CA GLY A 137 1.80 -23.12 -22.20
C GLY A 137 1.20 -24.47 -22.59
N SER A 138 2.01 -25.29 -23.31
CA SER A 138 1.67 -26.65 -23.75
C SER A 138 1.55 -27.63 -22.57
N GLU A 139 2.26 -27.36 -21.48
CA GLU A 139 2.25 -28.18 -20.26
C GLU A 139 1.08 -27.88 -19.35
N GLN A 140 0.23 -26.92 -19.71
CA GLN A 140 -0.95 -26.52 -18.92
C GLN A 140 -0.64 -26.18 -17.47
N VAL A 141 0.49 -25.46 -17.23
CA VAL A 141 0.87 -25.01 -15.89
C VAL A 141 -0.17 -24.01 -15.36
N PRO A 142 -0.58 -24.09 -14.09
CA PRO A 142 -1.47 -23.11 -13.48
C PRO A 142 -0.92 -21.69 -13.63
N GLY A 143 -1.77 -20.74 -14.02
CA GLY A 143 -1.40 -19.34 -14.11
C GLY A 143 -1.25 -18.70 -12.72
N PRO A 144 -0.80 -17.45 -12.64
CA PRO A 144 -0.53 -16.78 -11.38
C PRO A 144 -1.81 -16.52 -10.57
N LEU A 145 -1.66 -16.49 -9.25
CA LEU A 145 -2.63 -15.89 -8.35
C LEU A 145 -2.62 -14.37 -8.54
N MET A 146 -3.79 -13.78 -8.75
CA MET A 146 -3.94 -12.32 -8.81
C MET A 146 -5.04 -11.87 -7.84
N ILE A 147 -4.82 -10.73 -7.22
CA ILE A 147 -5.75 -10.13 -6.27
C ILE A 147 -5.87 -8.66 -6.62
N ASP A 148 -7.06 -8.23 -6.99
CA ASP A 148 -7.38 -6.83 -7.21
C ASP A 148 -8.31 -6.35 -6.09
N VAL A 149 -8.01 -5.19 -5.53
CA VAL A 149 -8.85 -4.55 -4.53
C VAL A 149 -9.20 -3.14 -5.01
N THR A 150 -10.49 -2.86 -5.08
CA THR A 150 -10.98 -1.49 -5.27
C THR A 150 -11.40 -0.94 -3.91
N ALA A 151 -10.75 0.13 -3.45
CA ALA A 151 -11.09 0.76 -2.17
C ALA A 151 -11.82 2.09 -2.36
N ILE A 152 -12.78 2.33 -1.48
CA ILE A 152 -13.59 3.55 -1.43
C ILE A 152 -13.38 4.22 -0.08
N GLY A 153 -12.97 5.48 -0.11
CA GLY A 153 -12.86 6.34 1.05
C GLY A 153 -13.72 7.58 0.95
N SER A 154 -13.77 8.37 2.01
CA SER A 154 -14.47 9.65 2.03
C SER A 154 -13.59 10.77 2.55
N VAL A 155 -13.77 11.98 2.00
CA VAL A 155 -13.05 13.17 2.42
C VAL A 155 -13.90 14.43 2.28
N LYS A 156 -13.83 15.35 3.22
CA LYS A 156 -14.51 16.66 3.08
C LYS A 156 -13.80 17.49 2.00
N THR A 157 -14.55 18.19 1.12
CA THR A 157 -14.06 18.92 -0.05
C THR A 157 -12.80 19.76 0.20
N ARG A 158 -12.73 20.46 1.34
CA ARG A 158 -11.57 21.31 1.67
C ARG A 158 -10.40 20.58 2.33
N ARG A 159 -10.45 19.25 2.41
CA ARG A 159 -9.44 18.39 3.07
C ARG A 159 -8.78 17.42 2.12
N VAL A 160 -9.21 17.42 0.86
CA VAL A 160 -8.58 16.61 -0.19
C VAL A 160 -7.12 17.01 -0.30
N LEU A 161 -6.24 16.03 -0.28
CA LEU A 161 -4.83 16.17 -0.60
C LEU A 161 -4.61 15.73 -2.04
N THR A 162 -3.65 16.32 -2.72
CA THR A 162 -3.29 15.98 -4.10
C THR A 162 -1.78 16.02 -4.26
N ARG A 163 -1.27 15.40 -5.30
CA ARG A 163 0.16 15.50 -5.70
C ARG A 163 0.55 16.92 -6.11
N SER A 164 -0.41 17.73 -6.53
CA SER A 164 -0.21 19.14 -6.94
C SER A 164 -0.45 20.10 -5.77
N GLY A 165 0.19 21.27 -5.81
CA GLY A 165 -0.02 22.36 -4.87
C GLY A 165 1.20 22.78 -4.07
N ALA A 166 2.32 22.07 -4.21
CA ALA A 166 3.61 22.48 -3.66
C ALA A 166 4.08 23.79 -4.31
N ARG A 167 4.77 24.62 -3.54
CA ARG A 167 5.29 25.92 -3.99
C ARG A 167 6.72 26.09 -3.54
N ALA A 168 7.51 26.81 -4.31
CA ALA A 168 8.87 27.15 -3.93
C ALA A 168 8.92 27.76 -2.52
N GLY A 169 9.80 27.23 -1.69
CA GLY A 169 9.93 27.55 -0.27
C GLY A 169 9.12 26.65 0.67
N ASP A 170 8.26 25.76 0.17
CA ASP A 170 7.62 24.74 1.00
C ASP A 170 8.68 23.71 1.45
N GLU A 171 8.54 23.21 2.66
CA GLU A 171 9.42 22.18 3.23
C GLU A 171 8.90 20.79 2.85
N VAL A 172 9.79 19.87 2.53
CA VAL A 172 9.48 18.49 2.14
C VAL A 172 9.65 17.57 3.36
N PHE A 173 8.64 16.75 3.60
CA PHE A 173 8.59 15.81 4.72
C PHE A 173 8.26 14.40 4.25
N VAL A 174 8.75 13.42 5.01
CA VAL A 174 8.37 12.01 4.87
C VAL A 174 7.94 11.44 6.21
N THR A 175 7.00 10.51 6.21
CA THR A 175 6.65 9.71 7.38
C THR A 175 7.56 8.49 7.50
N GLY A 176 7.71 7.93 8.69
CA GLY A 176 8.42 6.68 8.95
C GLY A 176 9.90 6.72 8.56
N THR A 177 10.37 5.60 8.02
CA THR A 177 11.73 5.40 7.48
C THR A 177 11.67 4.77 6.09
N ILE A 178 12.67 5.00 5.27
CA ILE A 178 12.75 4.60 3.86
C ILE A 178 13.69 3.41 3.69
N GLY A 179 13.36 2.50 2.76
CA GLY A 179 14.20 1.36 2.38
C GLY A 179 13.91 0.09 3.19
N GLY A 180 12.95 0.12 4.11
CA GLY A 180 12.64 -1.02 4.97
C GLY A 180 12.03 -2.19 4.22
N ALA A 181 11.08 -1.93 3.32
CA ALA A 181 10.43 -2.98 2.54
C ALA A 181 11.42 -3.68 1.59
N ALA A 182 12.23 -2.93 0.86
CA ALA A 182 13.26 -3.50 -0.03
C ALA A 182 14.32 -4.32 0.75
N THR A 183 14.72 -3.85 1.93
CA THR A 183 15.63 -4.61 2.79
C THR A 183 14.98 -5.91 3.28
N GLY A 184 13.72 -5.84 3.69
CA GLY A 184 12.93 -7.02 4.10
C GLY A 184 12.76 -8.03 2.98
N LEU A 185 12.43 -7.58 1.76
CA LEU A 185 12.31 -8.45 0.59
C LEU A 185 13.63 -9.20 0.30
N ARG A 186 14.76 -8.48 0.28
CA ARG A 186 16.08 -9.10 0.10
C ARG A 186 16.41 -10.14 1.17
N SER A 187 16.02 -9.88 2.41
CA SER A 187 16.19 -10.85 3.51
C SER A 187 15.36 -12.11 3.29
N LEU A 188 14.06 -11.96 2.99
CA LEU A 188 13.16 -13.09 2.71
C LEU A 188 13.62 -13.93 1.51
N GLN A 189 14.06 -13.29 0.42
CA GLN A 189 14.59 -13.98 -0.75
C GLN A 189 15.85 -14.80 -0.43
N ARG A 190 16.75 -14.29 0.42
CA ARG A 190 17.94 -15.05 0.88
C ARG A 190 17.56 -16.24 1.72
N LEU A 191 16.60 -16.08 2.65
CA LEU A 191 16.10 -17.16 3.51
C LEU A 191 15.41 -18.27 2.71
N ALA A 192 14.72 -17.93 1.64
CA ALA A 192 14.07 -18.87 0.72
C ALA A 192 15.05 -19.57 -0.25
N GLY A 193 16.35 -19.35 -0.14
CA GLY A 193 17.35 -19.97 -1.02
C GLY A 193 17.47 -19.28 -2.39
N GLY A 194 16.97 -18.05 -2.52
CA GLY A 194 16.94 -17.32 -3.80
C GLY A 194 15.84 -17.79 -4.75
N PRO A 195 15.88 -17.41 -6.04
CA PRO A 195 14.83 -17.73 -7.01
C PRO A 195 14.57 -19.22 -7.24
N GLU A 196 15.56 -20.07 -6.97
CA GLU A 196 15.51 -21.54 -7.16
C GLU A 196 15.35 -22.32 -5.85
N GLY A 197 15.15 -21.64 -4.71
CA GLY A 197 15.03 -22.29 -3.40
C GLY A 197 13.72 -23.09 -3.25
N PRO A 198 13.68 -24.09 -2.33
CA PRO A 198 12.46 -24.83 -2.04
C PRO A 198 11.40 -23.89 -1.45
N PRO A 199 10.09 -24.15 -1.71
CA PRO A 199 9.02 -23.34 -1.15
C PRO A 199 9.04 -23.45 0.38
N LEU A 200 8.80 -22.32 1.06
CA LEU A 200 8.63 -22.31 2.51
C LEU A 200 7.38 -23.13 2.89
N ARG A 201 7.52 -23.98 3.90
CA ARG A 201 6.39 -24.76 4.41
C ARG A 201 5.34 -23.84 5.07
N PRO A 202 4.03 -24.19 5.06
CA PRO A 202 2.93 -23.33 5.55
C PRO A 202 3.03 -22.86 7.02
N ASN A 203 3.95 -23.37 7.81
CA ASN A 203 4.13 -23.05 9.23
C ASN A 203 5.39 -22.24 9.56
N VAL A 204 5.91 -21.50 8.60
CA VAL A 204 7.17 -20.73 8.77
C VAL A 204 7.04 -19.57 9.75
N GLU A 205 5.85 -19.11 10.10
CA GLU A 205 5.67 -18.08 11.14
C GLU A 205 6.17 -18.49 12.53
N ALA A 206 6.20 -19.79 12.83
CA ALA A 206 6.63 -20.29 14.16
C ALA A 206 8.16 -20.39 14.29
N ASP A 207 8.90 -20.49 13.18
CA ASP A 207 10.34 -20.77 13.21
C ASP A 207 11.22 -19.60 12.77
N LEU A 208 10.67 -18.57 12.14
CA LEU A 208 11.39 -17.35 11.78
C LEU A 208 11.00 -16.22 12.73
N GLN A 209 11.92 -15.74 13.53
CA GLN A 209 11.85 -14.38 14.07
C GLN A 209 11.94 -13.43 12.87
N VAL A 210 10.79 -13.17 12.23
CA VAL A 210 10.71 -12.23 11.12
C VAL A 210 11.08 -10.86 11.66
N GLY A 211 12.20 -10.33 11.20
CA GLY A 211 12.71 -9.04 11.64
C GLY A 211 11.78 -7.88 11.28
N LEU A 212 12.07 -6.71 11.82
CA LEU A 212 11.24 -5.52 11.60
C LEU A 212 11.14 -5.13 10.11
N ASN A 213 12.21 -5.33 9.33
CA ASN A 213 12.26 -4.98 7.92
C ASN A 213 11.42 -5.97 7.06
N GLU A 214 11.49 -7.26 7.37
CA GLU A 214 10.65 -8.28 6.72
C GLU A 214 9.17 -7.98 6.96
N GLN A 215 8.79 -7.57 8.18
CA GLN A 215 7.41 -7.15 8.48
C GLN A 215 6.97 -5.95 7.65
N ARG A 216 7.87 -5.01 7.36
CA ARG A 216 7.55 -3.84 6.52
C ARG A 216 7.23 -4.23 5.07
N TYR A 217 7.93 -5.23 4.53
CA TYR A 217 7.60 -5.79 3.23
C TYR A 217 6.32 -6.62 3.28
N LEU A 218 6.21 -7.57 4.23
CA LEU A 218 5.10 -8.50 4.33
C LEU A 218 3.78 -7.78 4.64
N ARG A 219 3.82 -6.83 5.58
CA ARG A 219 2.63 -6.13 6.09
C ARG A 219 2.86 -4.63 6.16
N PRO A 220 2.91 -3.95 5.00
CA PRO A 220 3.07 -2.49 4.97
C PRO A 220 1.95 -1.82 5.79
N GLU A 221 2.32 -0.80 6.55
CA GLU A 221 1.37 -0.05 7.38
C GLU A 221 0.88 1.19 6.63
N PRO A 222 -0.36 1.20 6.12
CA PRO A 222 -0.90 2.36 5.42
C PRO A 222 -1.05 3.54 6.38
N ARG A 223 -0.57 4.71 5.98
CA ARG A 223 -0.52 5.91 6.84
C ARG A 223 -1.84 6.68 6.90
N VAL A 224 -2.97 5.95 6.94
CA VAL A 224 -4.34 6.50 6.90
C VAL A 224 -4.54 7.61 7.93
N ARG A 225 -4.16 7.35 9.20
CA ARG A 225 -4.32 8.35 10.27
C ARG A 225 -3.53 9.62 9.98
N ALA A 226 -2.30 9.50 9.49
CA ALA A 226 -1.45 10.64 9.15
C ALA A 226 -2.05 11.44 7.98
N GLY A 227 -2.46 10.78 6.90
CA GLY A 227 -3.09 11.41 5.74
C GLY A 227 -4.36 12.19 6.12
N VAL A 228 -5.28 11.55 6.83
CA VAL A 228 -6.51 12.20 7.33
C VAL A 228 -6.19 13.42 8.21
N LEU A 229 -5.17 13.33 9.08
CA LEU A 229 -4.76 14.44 9.92
C LEU A 229 -4.12 15.58 9.13
N LEU A 230 -3.30 15.28 8.11
CA LEU A 230 -2.72 16.28 7.21
C LEU A 230 -3.81 17.07 6.49
N GLY A 231 -4.80 16.39 5.92
CA GLY A 231 -5.95 17.00 5.25
C GLY A 231 -6.84 17.79 6.23
N ARG A 232 -7.21 17.18 7.37
CA ARG A 232 -8.06 17.81 8.40
C ARG A 232 -7.47 19.11 8.94
N ASN A 233 -6.18 19.13 9.21
CA ASN A 233 -5.49 20.32 9.73
C ASN A 233 -5.06 21.27 8.60
N ARG A 234 -5.24 20.91 7.31
CA ARG A 234 -4.71 21.64 6.15
C ARG A 234 -3.21 21.95 6.33
N ALA A 235 -2.46 20.93 6.77
CA ALA A 235 -1.06 21.07 7.06
C ALA A 235 -0.20 20.91 5.82
N ALA A 236 -0.56 19.99 4.93
CA ALA A 236 0.15 19.73 3.68
C ALA A 236 -0.34 20.63 2.55
N THR A 237 0.56 20.96 1.62
CA THR A 237 0.29 21.67 0.36
C THR A 237 0.22 20.71 -0.82
N ALA A 238 0.97 19.60 -0.77
CA ALA A 238 0.89 18.47 -1.70
C ALA A 238 1.21 17.18 -0.92
N CYS A 239 0.72 16.03 -1.39
CA CYS A 239 0.94 14.74 -0.76
C CYS A 239 0.88 13.62 -1.81
N ILE A 240 1.72 12.59 -1.62
CA ILE A 240 1.74 11.32 -2.36
C ILE A 240 2.20 10.22 -1.40
N ASP A 241 1.83 8.97 -1.63
CA ASP A 241 2.46 7.84 -0.97
C ASP A 241 3.68 7.33 -1.74
N LEU A 242 4.48 6.49 -1.12
CA LEU A 242 5.71 5.95 -1.68
C LEU A 242 5.51 4.46 -2.03
N SER A 243 4.79 4.19 -3.12
CA SER A 243 4.61 2.86 -3.71
C SER A 243 5.82 2.44 -4.57
N ASP A 244 6.38 3.37 -5.36
CA ASP A 244 7.51 3.15 -6.27
C ASP A 244 8.83 3.75 -5.75
N GLY A 245 8.84 4.10 -4.46
CA GLY A 245 9.98 4.61 -3.74
C GLY A 245 10.11 6.13 -3.75
N LEU A 246 11.06 6.61 -2.95
CA LEU A 246 11.25 8.04 -2.68
C LEU A 246 11.64 8.82 -3.94
N ALA A 247 12.46 8.23 -4.83
CA ALA A 247 12.91 8.92 -6.03
C ALA A 247 11.75 9.23 -6.98
N ASP A 248 10.85 8.27 -7.17
CA ASP A 248 9.67 8.43 -8.02
C ASP A 248 8.66 9.38 -7.38
N GLY A 249 8.34 9.22 -6.11
CA GLY A 249 7.44 10.11 -5.39
C GLY A 249 7.85 11.58 -5.44
N LEU A 250 9.15 11.87 -5.31
CA LEU A 250 9.68 13.25 -5.43
C LEU A 250 9.49 13.81 -6.85
N ARG A 251 9.73 13.00 -7.90
CA ARG A 251 9.53 13.43 -9.29
C ARG A 251 8.06 13.67 -9.60
N GLN A 252 7.19 12.75 -9.21
CA GLN A 252 5.74 12.88 -9.44
C GLN A 252 5.16 14.12 -8.74
N LEU A 253 5.55 14.36 -7.48
CA LEU A 253 5.10 15.52 -6.72
C LEU A 253 5.62 16.83 -7.32
N GLY A 254 6.89 16.86 -7.72
CA GLY A 254 7.51 18.01 -8.40
C GLY A 254 6.84 18.30 -9.73
N ALA A 255 6.65 17.29 -10.57
CA ALA A 255 6.01 17.39 -11.89
C ALA A 255 4.54 17.86 -11.77
N ALA A 256 3.76 17.25 -10.87
CA ALA A 256 2.35 17.61 -10.65
C ALA A 256 2.18 19.04 -10.12
N SER A 257 3.20 19.58 -9.44
CA SER A 257 3.20 20.94 -8.89
C SER A 257 3.91 21.96 -9.79
N GLY A 258 4.62 21.53 -10.85
CA GLY A 258 5.42 22.39 -11.73
C GLY A 258 6.61 23.05 -11.03
N VAL A 259 7.25 22.33 -10.09
CA VAL A 259 8.34 22.82 -9.23
C VAL A 259 9.49 21.82 -9.17
N GLY A 260 10.67 22.27 -8.75
CA GLY A 260 11.77 21.40 -8.38
C GLY A 260 11.76 21.07 -6.89
N ILE A 261 12.55 20.09 -6.53
CA ILE A 261 12.73 19.67 -5.14
C ILE A 261 14.21 19.38 -4.90
N THR A 262 14.76 19.93 -3.83
CA THR A 262 16.08 19.54 -3.34
C THR A 262 15.90 18.80 -2.01
N VAL A 263 16.38 17.57 -1.96
CA VAL A 263 16.44 16.78 -0.71
C VAL A 263 17.88 16.60 -0.25
N ASP A 264 18.08 16.56 1.04
CA ASP A 264 19.38 16.36 1.67
C ASP A 264 19.50 14.90 2.11
N GLU A 265 20.45 14.16 1.53
CA GLU A 265 20.68 12.74 1.80
C GLU A 265 20.85 12.46 3.29
N ALA A 266 21.54 13.32 4.01
CA ALA A 266 21.79 13.18 5.44
C ALA A 266 20.52 13.33 6.30
N LEU A 267 19.45 13.93 5.77
CA LEU A 267 18.17 14.11 6.46
C LEU A 267 17.16 13.02 6.15
N ILE A 268 17.39 12.17 5.14
CA ILE A 268 16.46 11.11 4.78
C ILE A 268 16.56 10.00 5.84
N PRO A 269 15.46 9.62 6.51
CA PRO A 269 15.47 8.58 7.53
C PRO A 269 15.55 7.19 6.87
N MET A 270 16.75 6.76 6.49
CA MET A 270 17.01 5.47 5.85
C MET A 270 17.14 4.35 6.87
N VAL A 271 16.67 3.14 6.50
CA VAL A 271 16.96 1.93 7.25
C VAL A 271 18.42 1.54 7.00
N ASP A 272 19.15 1.22 8.07
CA ASP A 272 20.56 0.79 8.05
C ASP A 272 21.52 1.78 7.37
N GLY A 273 21.09 3.05 7.19
CA GLY A 273 21.92 4.10 6.58
C GLY A 273 22.26 3.88 5.10
N VAL A 274 21.66 2.88 4.45
CA VAL A 274 21.88 2.57 3.03
C VAL A 274 20.83 3.31 2.19
N PRO A 275 21.26 4.12 1.20
CA PRO A 275 20.35 4.79 0.30
C PRO A 275 19.56 3.78 -0.55
N GLU A 276 18.29 3.57 -0.21
CA GLU A 276 17.37 2.74 -0.99
C GLU A 276 16.19 3.61 -1.44
N PHE A 277 16.26 4.05 -2.70
CA PHE A 277 15.28 4.98 -3.27
C PHE A 277 14.12 4.29 -4.00
N HIS A 278 14.18 2.94 -4.16
CA HIS A 278 13.24 2.11 -4.91
C HIS A 278 12.53 1.10 -3.97
N SER A 279 12.02 1.57 -2.86
CA SER A 279 11.36 0.73 -1.87
C SER A 279 9.88 1.09 -1.78
N ASP A 280 9.04 0.09 -1.85
CA ASP A 280 7.58 0.18 -1.69
C ASP A 280 7.19 0.26 -0.20
N ASP A 281 7.69 1.30 0.47
CA ASP A 281 7.52 1.50 1.91
C ASP A 281 6.11 1.96 2.31
N TYR A 282 5.30 2.46 1.37
CA TYR A 282 3.95 3.02 1.60
C TYR A 282 3.92 4.11 2.68
N GLU A 283 5.01 4.87 2.79
CA GLU A 283 5.09 6.07 3.60
C GLU A 283 4.49 7.28 2.83
N LEU A 284 4.12 8.35 3.54
CA LEU A 284 3.65 9.59 2.90
C LEU A 284 4.80 10.56 2.69
N LEU A 285 4.95 11.03 1.46
CA LEU A 285 5.78 12.17 1.07
C LEU A 285 4.87 13.39 0.90
N PHE A 286 5.16 14.48 1.58
CA PHE A 286 4.32 15.67 1.50
C PHE A 286 5.09 16.97 1.71
N THR A 287 4.49 18.07 1.27
CA THR A 287 5.07 19.41 1.42
C THR A 287 4.27 20.26 2.38
N VAL A 288 4.95 21.15 3.09
CA VAL A 288 4.35 22.03 4.10
C VAL A 288 4.86 23.44 3.93
N ARG A 289 3.94 24.40 3.82
CA ARG A 289 4.29 25.82 3.81
C ARG A 289 4.89 26.22 5.17
N PRO A 290 5.96 27.02 5.23
CA PRO A 290 6.56 27.45 6.48
C PRO A 290 5.56 28.09 7.47
N SER A 291 4.58 28.84 6.97
CA SER A 291 3.51 29.43 7.80
C SER A 291 2.53 28.38 8.39
N SER A 292 2.55 27.14 7.89
CA SER A 292 1.71 26.02 8.38
C SER A 292 2.42 25.09 9.36
N ARG A 293 3.66 25.39 9.79
CA ARG A 293 4.39 24.56 10.78
C ARG A 293 3.61 24.33 12.08
N GLY A 294 2.81 25.31 12.51
CA GLY A 294 1.92 25.15 13.67
C GLY A 294 0.87 24.06 13.49
N ARG A 295 0.33 23.94 12.27
CA ARG A 295 -0.63 22.86 11.88
C ARG A 295 0.05 21.50 11.82
N LEU A 296 1.28 21.44 11.27
CA LEU A 296 2.07 20.23 11.26
C LEU A 296 2.41 19.75 12.68
N ARG A 297 2.74 20.66 13.61
CA ARG A 297 2.93 20.29 15.02
C ARG A 297 1.70 19.66 15.63
N ALA A 298 0.50 20.14 15.27
CA ALA A 298 -0.76 19.52 15.70
C ALA A 298 -0.95 18.11 15.10
N VAL A 299 -0.59 17.91 13.83
CA VAL A 299 -0.56 16.58 13.18
C VAL A 299 0.38 15.65 13.94
N LYS A 300 1.65 16.04 14.17
CA LYS A 300 2.65 15.22 14.87
C LYS A 300 2.17 14.76 16.25
N ARG A 301 1.56 15.66 17.06
CA ARG A 301 1.00 15.28 18.37
C ARG A 301 -0.14 14.26 18.27
N GLN A 302 -0.92 14.28 17.20
CA GLN A 302 -2.08 13.40 17.01
C GLN A 302 -1.72 12.11 16.27
N ALA A 303 -0.61 12.08 15.52
CA ALA A 303 -0.16 10.91 14.77
C ALA A 303 0.42 9.80 15.67
N GLY A 304 0.68 10.09 16.94
CA GLY A 304 1.33 9.16 17.87
C GLY A 304 2.84 9.13 17.65
N ASP A 305 3.42 7.94 17.76
CA ASP A 305 4.87 7.73 17.66
C ASP A 305 5.39 7.69 16.21
N LEU A 306 4.53 8.00 15.21
CA LEU A 306 4.94 8.02 13.80
C LEU A 306 5.96 9.15 13.57
N PRO A 307 7.20 8.83 13.19
CA PRO A 307 8.18 9.84 12.83
C PRO A 307 7.71 10.61 11.59
N ILE A 308 7.90 11.93 11.62
CA ILE A 308 7.65 12.81 10.47
C ILE A 308 8.90 13.69 10.34
N THR A 309 9.70 13.41 9.34
CA THR A 309 11.05 13.97 9.16
C THR A 309 11.07 14.95 8.00
N ARG A 310 11.67 16.12 8.20
CA ARG A 310 11.96 17.05 7.12
C ARG A 310 13.18 16.57 6.36
N ILE A 311 13.04 16.42 5.03
CA ILE A 311 14.12 15.90 4.18
C ILE A 311 14.61 16.90 3.13
N GLY A 312 13.89 18.02 2.91
CA GLY A 312 14.29 18.94 1.85
C GLY A 312 13.42 20.19 1.75
N ILE A 313 13.50 20.81 0.60
CA ILE A 313 12.80 22.05 0.26
C ILE A 313 12.36 22.04 -1.22
N VAL A 314 11.21 22.65 -1.50
CA VAL A 314 10.72 22.89 -2.85
C VAL A 314 11.40 24.11 -3.46
N THR A 315 11.88 24.00 -4.70
CA THR A 315 12.62 25.03 -5.43
C THR A 315 11.82 25.62 -6.59
N ARG A 316 12.31 26.69 -7.21
CA ARG A 316 11.63 27.33 -8.34
C ARG A 316 11.91 26.67 -9.69
N ASP A 317 13.08 26.01 -9.81
CA ASP A 317 13.39 25.22 -11.00
C ASP A 317 12.56 23.92 -11.02
N THR A 318 12.63 23.14 -12.08
CA THR A 318 11.85 21.90 -12.22
C THR A 318 12.67 20.63 -11.97
N ARG A 319 13.93 20.78 -11.52
CA ARG A 319 14.82 19.63 -11.26
C ARG A 319 14.58 19.05 -9.88
N VAL A 320 14.72 17.75 -9.78
CA VAL A 320 14.74 17.04 -8.49
C VAL A 320 16.17 16.60 -8.18
N ILE A 321 16.73 17.18 -7.12
CA ILE A 321 18.15 17.11 -6.80
C ILE A 321 18.34 16.43 -5.44
N LEU A 322 19.26 15.47 -5.38
CA LEU A 322 19.79 14.93 -4.15
C LEU A 322 21.08 15.65 -3.78
N ARG A 323 21.06 16.36 -2.67
CA ARG A 323 22.25 16.98 -2.07
C ARG A 323 22.97 15.96 -1.22
N THR A 324 24.22 15.70 -1.53
CA THR A 324 25.10 14.77 -0.80
C THR A 324 26.31 15.51 -0.25
N GLY A 325 27.09 14.87 0.63
CA GLY A 325 28.37 15.40 1.11
C GLY A 325 29.41 15.64 -0.01
N ALA A 326 29.26 14.97 -1.16
CA ALA A 326 30.14 15.12 -2.34
C ALA A 326 29.62 16.14 -3.36
N GLY A 327 28.44 16.73 -3.13
CA GLY A 327 27.79 17.70 -4.03
C GLY A 327 26.38 17.28 -4.47
N ASP A 328 25.77 18.09 -5.29
CA ASP A 328 24.42 17.89 -5.82
C ASP A 328 24.46 16.87 -6.98
N ARG A 329 23.55 15.91 -6.98
CA ARG A 329 23.38 14.90 -8.04
C ARG A 329 21.89 14.67 -8.37
N ASP A 330 21.62 14.12 -9.54
CA ASP A 330 20.28 13.67 -9.91
C ASP A 330 19.91 12.44 -9.07
N LEU A 331 18.63 12.31 -8.76
CA LEU A 331 18.10 11.08 -8.15
C LEU A 331 18.18 9.91 -9.15
N PRO A 332 18.38 8.66 -8.66
CA PRO A 332 18.31 7.48 -9.51
C PRO A 332 16.95 7.38 -10.21
N ALA A 333 16.90 6.65 -11.34
CA ALA A 333 15.62 6.44 -12.06
C ALA A 333 14.59 5.79 -11.13
N GLY A 334 13.29 6.05 -11.31
CA GLY A 334 12.21 5.37 -10.60
C GLY A 334 12.01 3.93 -11.09
N TYR A 335 11.17 3.16 -10.39
CA TYR A 335 10.71 1.86 -10.87
C TYR A 335 9.76 2.05 -12.06
N ASP A 336 9.81 1.15 -13.05
CA ASP A 336 8.93 1.14 -14.21
C ASP A 336 8.59 -0.31 -14.55
N HIS A 337 7.30 -0.67 -14.51
CA HIS A 337 6.80 -2.02 -14.78
C HIS A 337 7.11 -2.53 -16.20
N PHE A 338 7.46 -1.66 -17.13
CA PHE A 338 7.67 -2.00 -18.55
C PHE A 338 9.10 -1.75 -19.03
N ARG A 339 10.04 -1.49 -18.13
CA ARG A 339 11.47 -1.23 -18.45
C ARG A 339 12.42 -1.99 -17.58
#